data_6f45ab4b8a1459bdbea2506986ebefad
#
_entry.id   6f45ab4b8a1459bdbea2506986ebefad
#
_cell.length_a   1.000
_cell.length_b   1.000
_cell.length_c   1.000
_cell.angle_alpha   90.00
_cell.angle_beta   90.00
_cell.angle_gamma   90.00
#
_symmetry.space_group_name_H-M   'P 1'
#
loop_
_entity.id
_entity.type
_entity.pdbx_description
1 polymer ?
#
loop_
_entity_poly.entity_id
_entity_poly.type
_entity_poly.pdbx_seq_one_letter_code
_entity_poly.pdbx_strand_id
1 'polypeptide(L)'
;MLDVKELTKKYGSPLFIVDEQKIVDRYSQIKNKFSSLYPKTEIAYAYKANYLLEICNLVNRQGGLAEVISGFEYQIAKSLGIEGKKIIVNGPYKPEEELVQMIADSCIINVDNLKELEKINDIAKKQEKTVDVGIRINAKIGKLPWYRFGFNVENNEAFNATKAIKYKFANINLKGIHIHIGTNITQPDLYRKSVLVILDLIKKIREELDIKIDYIDMGGGYPTRDACPADYDMKDWNVPDIEEYAEAICRPLNDFYKNNDERPVLILEPGRYLVDEAVSLAASVIAVKSIREIRSVFVDAGV
;
A
#
# COMPACT_ATOMS: atom_id res chain seq x y z
N MET A 1 15.79 -24.55 10.72
CA MET A 1 15.46 -23.71 11.90
C MET A 1 16.70 -22.86 12.18
N LEU A 2 16.56 -21.51 12.20
CA LEU A 2 17.66 -20.60 12.47
C LEU A 2 18.19 -20.84 13.90
N ASP A 3 19.50 -21.08 14.04
CA ASP A 3 20.14 -21.16 15.35
C ASP A 3 20.43 -19.75 15.89
N VAL A 4 19.47 -19.21 16.66
CA VAL A 4 19.54 -17.88 17.26
C VAL A 4 20.76 -17.72 18.15
N LYS A 5 21.18 -18.78 18.85
CA LYS A 5 22.36 -18.74 19.75
C LYS A 5 23.66 -18.59 18.96
N GLU A 6 23.77 -19.27 17.83
CA GLU A 6 24.92 -19.15 16.95
C GLU A 6 24.96 -17.73 16.33
N LEU A 7 23.82 -17.22 15.88
CA LEU A 7 23.72 -15.88 15.31
C LEU A 7 24.08 -14.79 16.33
N THR A 8 23.51 -14.84 17.52
CA THR A 8 23.85 -13.85 18.57
C THR A 8 25.29 -13.96 19.05
N LYS A 9 25.88 -15.16 19.07
CA LYS A 9 27.30 -15.35 19.35
C LYS A 9 28.20 -14.71 18.28
N LYS A 10 27.77 -14.77 17.00
CA LYS A 10 28.56 -14.25 15.87
C LYS A 10 28.40 -12.76 15.68
N TYR A 11 27.18 -12.23 15.83
CA TYR A 11 26.84 -10.84 15.45
C TYR A 11 26.52 -9.93 16.65
N GLY A 12 26.44 -10.50 17.85
CA GLY A 12 26.07 -9.75 19.05
C GLY A 12 24.57 -9.81 19.38
N SER A 13 24.20 -9.13 20.47
CA SER A 13 22.84 -8.99 20.98
C SER A 13 22.67 -7.53 21.45
N PRO A 14 21.53 -6.87 21.22
CA PRO A 14 20.35 -7.38 20.50
C PRO A 14 20.57 -7.49 18.98
N LEU A 15 19.85 -8.39 18.33
CA LEU A 15 20.00 -8.64 16.89
C LEU A 15 18.65 -8.77 16.21
N PHE A 16 18.38 -7.96 15.18
CA PHE A 16 17.27 -8.20 14.27
C PHE A 16 17.63 -9.28 13.24
N ILE A 17 16.74 -10.24 13.08
CA ILE A 17 16.89 -11.37 12.15
C ILE A 17 15.76 -11.28 11.15
N VAL A 18 16.10 -11.28 9.85
CA VAL A 18 15.15 -11.29 8.75
C VAL A 18 15.18 -12.64 8.07
N ASP A 19 14.02 -13.29 7.98
CA ASP A 19 13.80 -14.53 7.23
C ASP A 19 13.33 -14.18 5.81
N GLU A 20 14.26 -14.19 4.86
CA GLU A 20 13.98 -13.84 3.45
C GLU A 20 12.94 -14.78 2.83
N GLN A 21 12.98 -16.08 3.18
CA GLN A 21 12.07 -17.06 2.59
C GLN A 21 10.61 -16.77 2.97
N LYS A 22 10.36 -16.36 4.20
CA LYS A 22 9.01 -15.96 4.62
C LYS A 22 8.47 -14.77 3.82
N ILE A 23 9.31 -13.77 3.50
CA ILE A 23 8.91 -12.64 2.66
C ILE A 23 8.54 -13.11 1.25
N VAL A 24 9.38 -13.96 0.65
CA VAL A 24 9.15 -14.54 -0.68
C VAL A 24 7.86 -15.36 -0.71
N ASP A 25 7.64 -16.18 0.31
CA ASP A 25 6.45 -17.03 0.42
C ASP A 25 5.18 -16.17 0.55
N ARG A 26 5.20 -15.13 1.39
CA ARG A 26 4.09 -14.20 1.57
C ARG A 26 3.79 -13.40 0.30
N TYR A 27 4.84 -12.91 -0.38
CA TYR A 27 4.69 -12.24 -1.68
C TYR A 27 4.06 -13.17 -2.72
N SER A 28 4.57 -14.39 -2.83
CA SER A 28 4.05 -15.39 -3.76
C SER A 28 2.61 -15.78 -3.44
N GLN A 29 2.27 -15.91 -2.17
CA GLN A 29 0.92 -16.25 -1.70
C GLN A 29 -0.08 -15.18 -2.15
N ILE A 30 0.14 -13.90 -1.83
CA ILE A 30 -0.77 -12.84 -2.20
C ILE A 30 -0.83 -12.66 -3.73
N LYS A 31 0.31 -12.65 -4.43
CA LYS A 31 0.35 -12.52 -5.89
C LYS A 31 -0.44 -13.62 -6.57
N ASN A 32 -0.21 -14.87 -6.21
CA ASN A 32 -0.86 -16.02 -6.82
C ASN A 32 -2.36 -16.06 -6.55
N LYS A 33 -2.79 -15.79 -5.31
CA LYS A 33 -4.22 -15.80 -4.95
C LYS A 33 -4.99 -14.74 -5.72
N PHE A 34 -4.50 -13.53 -5.78
CA PHE A 34 -5.17 -12.46 -6.54
C PHE A 34 -5.07 -12.66 -8.05
N SER A 35 -3.90 -13.03 -8.59
CA SER A 35 -3.74 -13.23 -10.03
C SER A 35 -4.55 -14.40 -10.58
N SER A 36 -4.83 -15.42 -9.77
CA SER A 36 -5.71 -16.53 -10.17
C SER A 36 -7.15 -16.09 -10.39
N LEU A 37 -7.62 -15.07 -9.66
CA LEU A 37 -8.97 -14.51 -9.80
C LEU A 37 -9.01 -13.30 -10.74
N TYR A 38 -7.95 -12.49 -10.75
CA TYR A 38 -7.83 -11.27 -11.55
C TYR A 38 -6.42 -11.18 -12.14
N PRO A 39 -6.17 -11.68 -13.36
CA PRO A 39 -4.83 -11.82 -13.92
C PRO A 39 -4.00 -10.53 -14.01
N LYS A 40 -4.66 -9.37 -14.22
CA LYS A 40 -4.02 -8.04 -14.25
C LYS A 40 -3.82 -7.50 -12.82
N THR A 41 -3.15 -8.26 -11.94
CA THR A 41 -2.86 -7.84 -10.55
C THR A 41 -1.38 -7.53 -10.39
N GLU A 42 -1.07 -6.42 -9.73
CA GLU A 42 0.27 -6.04 -9.30
C GLU A 42 0.34 -5.87 -7.78
N ILE A 43 1.51 -6.19 -7.22
CA ILE A 43 1.78 -6.04 -5.79
C ILE A 43 2.82 -4.93 -5.62
N ALA A 44 2.47 -3.90 -4.88
CA ALA A 44 3.34 -2.79 -4.52
C ALA A 44 3.71 -2.90 -3.03
N TYR A 45 4.97 -3.08 -2.73
CA TYR A 45 5.41 -3.16 -1.34
C TYR A 45 5.40 -1.78 -0.68
N ALA A 46 4.66 -1.65 0.42
CA ALA A 46 4.59 -0.42 1.19
C ALA A 46 5.83 -0.23 2.06
N TYR A 47 6.77 0.62 1.62
CA TYR A 47 8.07 0.84 2.26
C TYR A 47 7.95 1.30 3.72
N LYS A 48 6.91 2.09 4.05
CA LYS A 48 6.61 2.53 5.43
C LYS A 48 6.51 1.40 6.46
N ALA A 49 6.27 0.15 6.03
CA ALA A 49 6.22 -1.00 6.93
C ALA A 49 7.63 -1.42 7.39
N ASN A 50 8.58 -1.46 6.47
CA ASN A 50 9.99 -1.67 6.73
C ASN A 50 10.82 -1.32 5.48
N TYR A 51 11.56 -0.24 5.52
CA TYR A 51 12.35 0.28 4.39
C TYR A 51 13.83 -0.17 4.40
N LEU A 52 14.17 -1.27 5.05
CA LEU A 52 15.50 -1.86 4.90
C LEU A 52 15.75 -2.20 3.44
N LEU A 53 16.91 -1.76 2.92
CA LEU A 53 17.27 -1.92 1.51
C LEU A 53 17.15 -3.37 1.03
N GLU A 54 17.59 -4.31 1.86
CA GLU A 54 17.57 -5.74 1.55
C GLU A 54 16.14 -6.25 1.37
N ILE A 55 15.20 -5.82 2.23
CA ILE A 55 13.77 -6.19 2.14
C ILE A 55 13.15 -5.58 0.89
N CYS A 56 13.37 -4.28 0.65
CA CYS A 56 12.87 -3.58 -0.53
C CYS A 56 13.40 -4.23 -1.83
N ASN A 57 14.69 -4.54 -1.88
CA ASN A 57 15.32 -5.21 -3.01
C ASN A 57 14.81 -6.64 -3.20
N LEU A 58 14.58 -7.37 -2.11
CA LEU A 58 14.03 -8.73 -2.15
C LEU A 58 12.67 -8.74 -2.84
N VAL A 59 11.75 -7.84 -2.45
CA VAL A 59 10.41 -7.73 -3.05
C VAL A 59 10.51 -7.26 -4.50
N ASN A 60 11.39 -6.30 -4.82
CA ASN A 60 11.62 -5.86 -6.20
C ASN A 60 12.09 -7.02 -7.10
N ARG A 61 13.00 -7.88 -6.62
CA ARG A 61 13.45 -9.09 -7.36
C ARG A 61 12.33 -10.10 -7.60
N GLN A 62 11.30 -10.12 -6.77
CA GLN A 62 10.08 -10.92 -7.01
C GLN A 62 9.15 -10.28 -8.07
N GLY A 63 9.48 -9.11 -8.61
CA GLY A 63 8.67 -8.36 -9.55
C GLY A 63 7.70 -7.36 -8.89
N GLY A 64 7.81 -7.14 -7.58
CA GLY A 64 6.99 -6.17 -6.86
C GLY A 64 7.31 -4.72 -7.25
N LEU A 65 6.29 -3.87 -7.21
CA LEU A 65 6.41 -2.42 -7.30
C LEU A 65 6.81 -1.84 -5.93
N ALA A 66 7.29 -0.59 -5.91
CA ALA A 66 7.56 0.16 -4.68
C ALA A 66 6.41 1.13 -4.38
N GLU A 67 5.75 1.02 -3.23
CA GLU A 67 4.86 2.06 -2.72
C GLU A 67 5.62 2.91 -1.70
N VAL A 68 5.66 4.23 -1.95
CA VAL A 68 6.42 5.21 -1.17
C VAL A 68 5.53 6.38 -0.77
N ILE A 69 5.72 6.92 0.45
CA ILE A 69 4.94 8.04 0.97
C ILE A 69 5.81 9.27 1.29
N SER A 70 7.10 9.22 1.00
CA SER A 70 8.05 10.30 1.26
C SER A 70 9.19 10.30 0.25
N GLY A 71 9.86 11.45 0.11
CA GLY A 71 11.07 11.55 -0.70
C GLY A 71 12.19 10.64 -0.23
N PHE A 72 12.29 10.41 1.08
CA PHE A 72 13.26 9.45 1.62
C PHE A 72 13.04 8.02 1.08
N GLU A 73 11.80 7.52 1.15
CA GLU A 73 11.46 6.20 0.61
C GLU A 73 11.62 6.15 -0.92
N TYR A 74 11.27 7.25 -1.63
CA TYR A 74 11.53 7.37 -3.06
C TYR A 74 13.03 7.26 -3.39
N GLN A 75 13.91 7.93 -2.63
CA GLN A 75 15.35 7.81 -2.82
C GLN A 75 15.88 6.39 -2.56
N ILE A 76 15.30 5.67 -1.59
CA ILE A 76 15.58 4.25 -1.40
C ILE A 76 15.24 3.45 -2.66
N ALA A 77 14.03 3.63 -3.22
CA ALA A 77 13.63 2.94 -4.45
C ALA A 77 14.57 3.27 -5.63
N LYS A 78 14.97 4.54 -5.78
CA LYS A 78 15.92 4.97 -6.81
C LYS A 78 17.31 4.37 -6.62
N SER A 79 17.81 4.27 -5.38
CA SER A 79 19.12 3.67 -5.08
C SER A 79 19.18 2.19 -5.42
N LEU A 80 18.03 1.50 -5.40
CA LEU A 80 17.87 0.12 -5.84
C LEU A 80 17.71 -0.03 -7.37
N GLY A 81 17.76 1.07 -8.12
CA GLY A 81 17.60 1.06 -9.58
C GLY A 81 16.17 0.81 -10.05
N ILE A 82 15.17 1.01 -9.20
CA ILE A 82 13.77 0.83 -9.58
C ILE A 82 13.36 1.94 -10.56
N GLU A 83 12.80 1.54 -11.69
CA GLU A 83 12.29 2.47 -12.70
C GLU A 83 11.09 3.24 -12.15
N GLY A 84 10.97 4.53 -12.47
CA GLY A 84 9.88 5.38 -11.96
C GLY A 84 8.48 4.81 -12.19
N LYS A 85 8.21 4.23 -13.36
CA LYS A 85 6.92 3.57 -13.66
C LYS A 85 6.57 2.38 -12.74
N LYS A 86 7.52 1.90 -11.95
CA LYS A 86 7.34 0.88 -10.92
C LYS A 86 7.30 1.46 -9.51
N ILE A 87 7.30 2.78 -9.37
CA ILE A 87 7.21 3.48 -8.09
C ILE A 87 5.84 4.15 -8.00
N ILE A 88 5.07 3.79 -6.98
CA ILE A 88 3.79 4.40 -6.66
C ILE A 88 4.03 5.40 -5.53
N VAL A 89 3.64 6.64 -5.75
CA VAL A 89 3.85 7.73 -4.81
C VAL A 89 2.52 8.12 -4.18
N ASN A 90 2.39 7.84 -2.91
CA ASN A 90 1.23 8.17 -2.08
C ASN A 90 1.55 9.29 -1.08
N GLY A 91 0.64 9.49 -0.15
CA GLY A 91 0.79 10.45 0.95
C GLY A 91 0.15 11.81 0.65
N PRO A 92 -0.28 12.53 1.72
CA PRO A 92 -1.00 13.81 1.61
C PRO A 92 -0.08 15.00 1.32
N TYR A 93 1.23 14.82 1.46
CA TYR A 93 2.21 15.88 1.26
C TYR A 93 3.39 15.37 0.43
N LYS A 94 3.59 16.02 -0.70
CA LYS A 94 4.74 15.82 -1.60
C LYS A 94 5.37 17.20 -1.88
N PRO A 95 6.61 17.44 -1.41
CA PRO A 95 7.36 18.67 -1.69
C PRO A 95 7.50 18.91 -3.20
N GLU A 96 7.57 20.17 -3.61
CA GLU A 96 7.65 20.51 -5.05
C GLU A 96 8.91 19.93 -5.69
N GLU A 97 10.05 20.02 -5.00
CA GLU A 97 11.34 19.52 -5.49
C GLU A 97 11.29 17.99 -5.72
N GLU A 98 10.60 17.26 -4.86
CA GLU A 98 10.42 15.81 -4.99
C GLU A 98 9.46 15.49 -6.15
N LEU A 99 8.33 16.21 -6.27
CA LEU A 99 7.38 16.06 -7.38
C LEU A 99 8.04 16.28 -8.73
N VAL A 100 8.95 17.26 -8.85
CA VAL A 100 9.71 17.53 -10.09
C VAL A 100 10.48 16.27 -10.53
N GLN A 101 11.14 15.60 -9.60
CA GLN A 101 11.89 14.36 -9.89
C GLN A 101 10.97 13.18 -10.19
N MET A 102 9.91 12.98 -9.38
CA MET A 102 8.95 11.90 -9.53
C MET A 102 8.21 11.99 -10.88
N ILE A 103 7.86 13.20 -11.33
CA ILE A 103 7.26 13.45 -12.64
C ILE A 103 8.26 13.19 -13.76
N ALA A 104 9.50 13.67 -13.61
CA ALA A 104 10.55 13.41 -14.59
C ALA A 104 10.81 11.92 -14.80
N ASP A 105 10.75 11.13 -13.71
CA ASP A 105 10.92 9.67 -13.70
C ASP A 105 9.66 8.90 -14.13
N SER A 106 8.54 9.58 -14.37
CA SER A 106 7.25 8.96 -14.74
C SER A 106 6.71 8.01 -13.66
N CYS A 107 6.82 8.41 -12.38
CA CYS A 107 6.22 7.67 -11.28
C CYS A 107 4.69 7.68 -11.36
N ILE A 108 4.06 6.65 -10.79
CA ILE A 108 2.61 6.59 -10.60
C ILE A 108 2.27 7.46 -9.38
N ILE A 109 1.62 8.60 -9.58
CA ILE A 109 1.32 9.54 -8.49
C ILE A 109 -0.16 9.49 -8.15
N ASN A 110 -0.50 9.06 -6.94
CA ASN A 110 -1.85 9.12 -6.39
C ASN A 110 -2.03 10.45 -5.64
N VAL A 111 -2.84 11.33 -6.21
CA VAL A 111 -3.06 12.70 -5.72
C VAL A 111 -4.05 12.71 -4.57
N ASP A 112 -3.73 13.45 -3.51
CA ASP A 112 -4.52 13.50 -2.28
C ASP A 112 -5.49 14.70 -2.22
N ASN A 113 -5.17 15.82 -2.89
CA ASN A 113 -5.96 17.04 -2.78
C ASN A 113 -5.80 17.97 -4.01
N LEU A 114 -6.69 18.98 -4.13
CA LEU A 114 -6.71 19.90 -5.28
C LEU A 114 -5.44 20.76 -5.41
N LYS A 115 -4.84 21.19 -4.29
CA LYS A 115 -3.59 21.98 -4.34
C LYS A 115 -2.44 21.17 -4.93
N GLU A 116 -2.44 19.88 -4.69
CA GLU A 116 -1.46 18.99 -5.28
C GLU A 116 -1.67 18.84 -6.79
N LEU A 117 -2.94 18.73 -7.25
CA LEU A 117 -3.26 18.75 -8.69
C LEU A 117 -2.78 20.04 -9.37
N GLU A 118 -3.01 21.22 -8.77
CA GLU A 118 -2.51 22.50 -9.25
C GLU A 118 -0.98 22.48 -9.40
N LYS A 119 -0.29 22.05 -8.34
CA LYS A 119 1.17 21.95 -8.31
C LYS A 119 1.72 21.01 -9.40
N ILE A 120 1.13 19.81 -9.54
CA ILE A 120 1.53 18.85 -10.57
C ILE A 120 1.31 19.42 -11.98
N ASN A 121 0.17 20.07 -12.22
CA ASN A 121 -0.10 20.71 -13.51
C ASN A 121 0.94 21.80 -13.87
N ASP A 122 1.32 22.63 -12.89
CA ASP A 122 2.32 23.69 -13.10
C ASP A 122 3.72 23.11 -13.36
N ILE A 123 4.10 22.05 -12.65
CA ILE A 123 5.36 21.35 -12.89
C ILE A 123 5.34 20.69 -14.28
N ALA A 124 4.27 19.99 -14.62
CA ALA A 124 4.09 19.33 -15.91
C ALA A 124 4.19 20.33 -17.07
N LYS A 125 3.54 21.49 -16.92
CA LYS A 125 3.63 22.59 -17.90
C LYS A 125 5.07 23.12 -18.06
N LYS A 126 5.79 23.32 -16.94
CA LYS A 126 7.20 23.77 -16.98
C LYS A 126 8.13 22.73 -17.64
N GLN A 127 7.79 21.44 -17.52
CA GLN A 127 8.54 20.33 -18.14
C GLN A 127 8.06 19.98 -19.56
N GLU A 128 7.07 20.71 -20.09
CA GLU A 128 6.45 20.45 -21.41
C GLU A 128 5.94 19.00 -21.53
N LYS A 129 5.37 18.46 -20.45
CA LYS A 129 4.87 17.09 -20.34
C LYS A 129 3.38 17.04 -20.02
N THR A 130 2.76 15.92 -20.30
CA THR A 130 1.49 15.51 -19.71
C THR A 130 1.75 14.40 -18.70
N VAL A 131 1.19 14.52 -17.49
CA VAL A 131 1.41 13.61 -16.38
C VAL A 131 0.19 12.74 -16.15
N ASP A 132 0.37 11.45 -16.14
CA ASP A 132 -0.65 10.48 -15.77
C ASP A 132 -0.73 10.36 -14.24
N VAL A 133 -1.91 10.56 -13.66
CA VAL A 133 -2.12 10.51 -12.21
C VAL A 133 -3.29 9.60 -11.84
N GLY A 134 -3.26 9.06 -10.62
CA GLY A 134 -4.45 8.60 -9.93
C GLY A 134 -4.95 9.64 -8.95
N ILE A 135 -6.19 9.52 -8.52
CA ILE A 135 -6.70 10.25 -7.37
C ILE A 135 -6.94 9.28 -6.20
N ARG A 136 -6.49 9.69 -5.02
CA ARG A 136 -6.88 9.00 -3.79
C ARG A 136 -8.26 9.44 -3.39
N ILE A 137 -9.13 8.48 -3.13
CA ILE A 137 -10.48 8.73 -2.65
C ILE A 137 -10.67 8.20 -1.22
N ASN A 138 -11.65 8.74 -0.53
CA ASN A 138 -12.16 8.19 0.72
C ASN A 138 -13.68 8.09 0.68
N ALA A 139 -14.21 7.11 1.43
CA ALA A 139 -15.63 6.88 1.57
C ALA A 139 -15.94 6.38 2.98
N LYS A 140 -17.20 6.53 3.41
CA LYS A 140 -17.68 6.02 4.70
C LYS A 140 -17.81 4.50 4.67
N ILE A 141 -16.68 3.81 4.95
CA ILE A 141 -16.59 2.35 4.95
C ILE A 141 -16.28 1.88 6.38
N GLY A 142 -17.10 0.99 6.91
CA GLY A 142 -16.95 0.49 8.29
C GLY A 142 -17.45 1.49 9.37
N LYS A 143 -17.16 1.15 10.62
CA LYS A 143 -17.60 1.94 11.80
C LYS A 143 -16.69 3.16 12.04
N LEU A 144 -15.40 3.02 11.80
CA LEU A 144 -14.37 4.06 11.96
C LEU A 144 -13.71 4.31 10.60
N PRO A 145 -14.35 5.09 9.71
CA PRO A 145 -13.83 5.31 8.37
C PRO A 145 -12.52 6.11 8.39
N TRP A 146 -11.59 5.71 7.53
CA TRP A 146 -10.29 6.38 7.34
C TRP A 146 -10.43 7.52 6.34
N TYR A 147 -11.08 8.63 6.77
CA TYR A 147 -11.51 9.72 5.88
C TYR A 147 -10.65 10.99 5.93
N ARG A 148 -9.46 10.93 6.56
CA ARG A 148 -8.62 12.13 6.68
C ARG A 148 -7.76 12.43 5.43
N PHE A 149 -7.72 11.52 4.45
CA PHE A 149 -6.91 11.62 3.24
C PHE A 149 -7.75 11.39 1.99
N GLY A 150 -7.36 12.08 0.89
CA GLY A 150 -8.01 11.91 -0.41
C GLY A 150 -9.32 12.66 -0.54
N PHE A 151 -9.88 12.59 -1.73
CA PHE A 151 -11.13 13.23 -2.11
C PHE A 151 -12.34 12.41 -1.64
N ASN A 152 -13.27 13.04 -0.94
CA ASN A 152 -14.44 12.34 -0.44
C ASN A 152 -15.47 12.05 -1.55
N VAL A 153 -16.03 10.83 -1.55
CA VAL A 153 -17.00 10.40 -2.55
C VAL A 153 -18.40 10.93 -2.25
N GLU A 154 -18.84 10.89 -0.99
CA GLU A 154 -20.22 11.21 -0.58
C GLU A 154 -20.58 12.68 -0.81
N ASN A 155 -19.64 13.61 -0.69
CA ASN A 155 -19.86 15.04 -0.96
C ASN A 155 -19.49 15.45 -2.39
N ASN A 156 -19.23 14.48 -3.29
CA ASN A 156 -18.80 14.65 -4.68
C ASN A 156 -17.40 15.29 -4.88
N GLU A 157 -16.57 15.44 -3.87
CA GLU A 157 -15.19 15.96 -4.05
C GLU A 157 -14.41 15.12 -5.06
N ALA A 158 -14.46 13.78 -4.95
CA ALA A 158 -13.80 12.86 -5.85
C ALA A 158 -14.20 13.11 -7.31
N PHE A 159 -15.50 13.19 -7.59
CA PHE A 159 -15.99 13.45 -8.95
C PHE A 159 -15.64 14.87 -9.43
N ASN A 160 -15.70 15.87 -8.56
CA ASN A 160 -15.31 17.24 -8.91
C ASN A 160 -13.81 17.37 -9.22
N ALA A 161 -12.96 16.59 -8.53
CA ALA A 161 -11.54 16.50 -8.84
C ALA A 161 -11.31 15.93 -10.25
N THR A 162 -12.05 14.88 -10.65
CA THR A 162 -11.95 14.32 -12.01
C THR A 162 -12.44 15.30 -13.08
N LYS A 163 -13.49 16.08 -12.79
CA LYS A 163 -13.92 17.20 -13.68
C LYS A 163 -12.83 18.27 -13.79
N ALA A 164 -12.16 18.63 -12.69
CA ALA A 164 -11.08 19.59 -12.72
C ALA A 164 -9.91 19.09 -13.56
N ILE A 165 -9.55 17.82 -13.47
CA ILE A 165 -8.55 17.20 -14.35
C ILE A 165 -8.97 17.33 -15.81
N LYS A 166 -10.20 16.97 -16.17
CA LYS A 166 -10.69 17.00 -17.55
C LYS A 166 -10.74 18.39 -18.16
N TYR A 167 -11.15 19.41 -17.39
CA TYR A 167 -11.51 20.72 -17.94
C TYR A 167 -10.59 21.88 -17.54
N LYS A 168 -9.78 21.72 -16.46
CA LYS A 168 -8.93 22.82 -15.95
C LYS A 168 -7.44 22.51 -16.03
N PHE A 169 -7.03 21.24 -15.95
CA PHE A 169 -5.63 20.85 -15.88
C PHE A 169 -5.18 20.18 -17.17
N ALA A 170 -4.79 21.03 -18.16
CA ALA A 170 -4.45 20.56 -19.50
C ALA A 170 -3.23 19.62 -19.57
N ASN A 171 -2.39 19.62 -18.54
CA ASN A 171 -1.17 18.81 -18.49
C ASN A 171 -1.29 17.59 -17.57
N ILE A 172 -2.52 17.19 -17.21
CA ILE A 172 -2.79 16.02 -16.36
C ILE A 172 -3.80 15.09 -17.04
N ASN A 173 -3.53 13.80 -17.04
CA ASN A 173 -4.51 12.75 -17.38
C ASN A 173 -4.88 11.95 -16.13
N LEU A 174 -6.16 11.73 -15.94
CA LEU A 174 -6.63 10.78 -14.93
C LEU A 174 -6.49 9.34 -15.45
N LYS A 175 -5.75 8.50 -14.74
CA LYS A 175 -5.49 7.11 -15.08
C LYS A 175 -5.91 6.12 -14.00
N GLY A 176 -5.97 6.54 -12.74
CA GLY A 176 -6.23 5.62 -11.65
C GLY A 176 -7.11 6.15 -10.55
N ILE A 177 -7.67 5.20 -9.80
CA ILE A 177 -8.38 5.47 -8.54
C ILE A 177 -7.69 4.66 -7.44
N HIS A 178 -7.28 5.35 -6.38
CA HIS A 178 -6.67 4.73 -5.20
C HIS A 178 -7.58 4.89 -3.98
N ILE A 179 -7.70 3.84 -3.18
CA ILE A 179 -8.33 3.86 -1.86
C ILE A 179 -7.48 3.10 -0.84
N HIS A 180 -7.34 3.65 0.35
CA HIS A 180 -6.73 2.93 1.48
C HIS A 180 -7.62 3.11 2.71
N ILE A 181 -8.23 2.03 3.17
CA ILE A 181 -9.30 2.06 4.17
C ILE A 181 -8.83 1.89 5.62
N GLY A 182 -7.54 1.68 5.84
CA GLY A 182 -6.96 1.57 7.18
C GLY A 182 -5.88 0.51 7.31
N THR A 183 -5.64 0.07 8.53
CA THR A 183 -4.65 -0.95 8.88
C THR A 183 -5.29 -2.05 9.72
N ASN A 184 -4.77 -3.28 9.66
CA ASN A 184 -5.30 -4.44 10.38
C ASN A 184 -6.81 -4.66 10.15
N ILE A 185 -7.23 -4.62 8.91
CA ILE A 185 -8.63 -4.78 8.52
C ILE A 185 -8.99 -6.27 8.50
N THR A 186 -9.60 -6.77 9.57
CA THR A 186 -10.00 -8.18 9.72
C THR A 186 -11.35 -8.52 9.08
N GLN A 187 -11.94 -7.61 8.33
CA GLN A 187 -13.24 -7.78 7.67
C GLN A 187 -13.09 -7.63 6.16
N PRO A 188 -12.93 -8.73 5.39
CA PRO A 188 -12.83 -8.68 3.93
C PRO A 188 -13.98 -7.95 3.23
N ASP A 189 -15.20 -7.99 3.81
CA ASP A 189 -16.38 -7.29 3.27
C ASP A 189 -16.19 -5.77 3.17
N LEU A 190 -15.32 -5.16 3.97
CA LEU A 190 -15.00 -3.73 3.86
C LEU A 190 -14.27 -3.43 2.54
N TYR A 191 -13.40 -4.34 2.09
CA TYR A 191 -12.77 -4.21 0.76
C TYR A 191 -13.79 -4.39 -0.36
N ARG A 192 -14.72 -5.34 -0.25
CA ARG A 192 -15.82 -5.49 -1.21
C ARG A 192 -16.64 -4.21 -1.33
N LYS A 193 -17.01 -3.59 -0.21
CA LYS A 193 -17.72 -2.31 -0.19
C LYS A 193 -16.90 -1.20 -0.85
N SER A 194 -15.59 -1.16 -0.60
CA SER A 194 -14.69 -0.19 -1.23
C SER A 194 -14.68 -0.33 -2.76
N VAL A 195 -14.60 -1.57 -3.25
CA VAL A 195 -14.65 -1.83 -4.70
C VAL A 195 -15.96 -1.34 -5.30
N LEU A 196 -17.10 -1.58 -4.65
CA LEU A 196 -18.40 -1.12 -5.17
C LEU A 196 -18.46 0.41 -5.27
N VAL A 197 -17.96 1.13 -4.26
CA VAL A 197 -17.86 2.60 -4.30
C VAL A 197 -16.97 3.08 -5.45
N ILE A 198 -15.82 2.43 -5.68
CA ILE A 198 -14.93 2.74 -6.80
C ILE A 198 -15.64 2.50 -8.14
N LEU A 199 -16.31 1.38 -8.29
CA LEU A 199 -17.00 1.03 -9.54
C LEU A 199 -18.13 2.00 -9.88
N ASP A 200 -18.90 2.45 -8.88
CA ASP A 200 -19.94 3.48 -9.08
C ASP A 200 -19.31 4.81 -9.53
N LEU A 201 -18.18 5.20 -8.92
CA LEU A 201 -17.45 6.40 -9.34
C LEU A 201 -16.88 6.25 -10.75
N ILE A 202 -16.28 5.12 -11.10
CA ILE A 202 -15.75 4.84 -12.44
C ILE A 202 -16.85 4.87 -13.49
N LYS A 203 -18.00 4.28 -13.19
CA LYS A 203 -19.17 4.34 -14.08
C LYS A 203 -19.55 5.79 -14.38
N LYS A 204 -19.69 6.62 -13.35
CA LYS A 204 -20.02 8.03 -13.49
C LYS A 204 -18.95 8.81 -14.28
N ILE A 205 -17.67 8.57 -14.01
CA ILE A 205 -16.54 9.17 -14.74
C ILE A 205 -16.60 8.80 -16.22
N ARG A 206 -16.86 7.54 -16.56
CA ARG A 206 -16.96 7.07 -17.95
C ARG A 206 -18.16 7.69 -18.66
N GLU A 207 -19.33 7.70 -18.04
CA GLU A 207 -20.59 8.21 -18.63
C GLU A 207 -20.57 9.73 -18.82
N GLU A 208 -20.06 10.51 -17.85
CA GLU A 208 -20.13 11.98 -17.89
C GLU A 208 -18.86 12.65 -18.46
N LEU A 209 -17.71 11.98 -18.37
CA LEU A 209 -16.44 12.59 -18.77
C LEU A 209 -15.71 11.85 -19.90
N ASP A 210 -16.18 10.68 -20.30
CA ASP A 210 -15.52 9.82 -21.30
C ASP A 210 -14.02 9.58 -20.95
N ILE A 211 -13.76 9.28 -19.68
CA ILE A 211 -12.42 8.92 -19.20
C ILE A 211 -12.39 7.42 -18.87
N LYS A 212 -11.37 6.73 -19.40
CA LYS A 212 -11.05 5.36 -19.05
C LYS A 212 -10.05 5.32 -17.89
N ILE A 213 -10.35 4.50 -16.89
CA ILE A 213 -9.45 4.22 -15.77
C ILE A 213 -8.57 3.02 -16.12
N ASP A 214 -7.26 3.18 -16.00
CA ASP A 214 -6.26 2.18 -16.37
C ASP A 214 -5.81 1.32 -15.16
N TYR A 215 -5.94 1.83 -13.92
CA TYR A 215 -5.68 1.05 -12.72
C TYR A 215 -6.61 1.39 -11.55
N ILE A 216 -6.84 0.41 -10.71
CA ILE A 216 -7.52 0.51 -9.42
C ILE A 216 -6.54 0.06 -8.35
N ASP A 217 -6.22 0.95 -7.42
CA ASP A 217 -5.32 0.67 -6.31
C ASP A 217 -6.13 0.58 -5.01
N MET A 218 -6.15 -0.62 -4.44
CA MET A 218 -6.92 -0.93 -3.24
C MET A 218 -6.16 -0.68 -1.93
N GLY A 219 -4.92 -0.16 -2.04
CA GLY A 219 -4.08 0.06 -0.89
C GLY A 219 -3.67 -1.23 -0.16
N GLY A 220 -3.25 -1.05 1.08
CA GLY A 220 -2.86 -2.12 1.97
C GLY A 220 -3.88 -2.34 3.10
N GLY A 221 -3.34 -2.69 4.28
CA GLY A 221 -4.14 -2.88 5.50
C GLY A 221 -4.47 -4.34 5.84
N TYR A 222 -3.95 -5.28 5.05
CA TYR A 222 -4.10 -6.72 5.31
C TYR A 222 -3.46 -7.09 6.65
N PRO A 223 -4.22 -7.75 7.56
CA PRO A 223 -3.75 -8.08 8.90
C PRO A 223 -2.79 -9.28 8.89
N THR A 224 -2.03 -9.39 9.98
CA THR A 224 -1.23 -10.56 10.30
C THR A 224 -1.55 -11.07 11.69
N ARG A 225 -1.18 -12.30 12.01
CA ARG A 225 -1.43 -12.87 13.33
C ARG A 225 -0.63 -12.15 14.41
N ASP A 226 0.60 -11.76 14.12
CA ASP A 226 1.50 -11.10 15.06
C ASP A 226 1.14 -9.63 15.31
N ALA A 227 0.29 -9.03 14.46
CA ALA A 227 -0.19 -7.66 14.59
C ALA A 227 -1.43 -7.51 15.50
N CYS A 228 -1.67 -8.45 16.40
CA CYS A 228 -2.74 -8.36 17.38
C CYS A 228 -2.57 -7.08 18.22
N PRO A 229 -3.58 -6.20 18.30
CA PRO A 229 -3.51 -5.04 19.17
C PRO A 229 -3.34 -5.43 20.64
N ALA A 230 -2.59 -4.61 21.41
CA ALA A 230 -2.24 -4.92 22.81
C ALA A 230 -3.46 -5.00 23.75
N ASP A 231 -4.57 -4.38 23.38
CA ASP A 231 -5.85 -4.40 24.09
C ASP A 231 -6.77 -5.57 23.69
N TYR A 232 -6.32 -6.42 22.74
CA TYR A 232 -7.04 -7.62 22.30
C TYR A 232 -6.45 -8.88 22.94
N ASP A 233 -7.30 -9.85 23.31
CA ASP A 233 -6.82 -11.21 23.59
C ASP A 233 -6.43 -11.88 22.25
N MET A 234 -5.22 -12.43 22.17
CA MET A 234 -4.76 -13.14 20.96
C MET A 234 -5.71 -14.27 20.54
N LYS A 235 -6.49 -14.83 21.47
CA LYS A 235 -7.49 -15.86 21.17
C LYS A 235 -8.67 -15.34 20.36
N ASP A 236 -8.98 -14.05 20.52
CA ASP A 236 -10.08 -13.37 19.83
C ASP A 236 -9.61 -12.69 18.53
N TRP A 237 -8.28 -12.63 18.31
CA TRP A 237 -7.68 -12.06 17.11
C TRP A 237 -7.79 -13.04 15.93
N ASN A 238 -8.94 -13.00 15.25
CA ASN A 238 -9.18 -13.80 14.07
C ASN A 238 -8.73 -13.06 12.81
N VAL A 239 -7.71 -13.60 12.14
CA VAL A 239 -7.18 -13.08 10.88
C VAL A 239 -7.70 -13.92 9.73
N PRO A 240 -8.56 -13.37 8.86
CA PRO A 240 -9.03 -14.08 7.67
C PRO A 240 -7.88 -14.45 6.74
N ASP A 241 -8.06 -15.52 5.97
CA ASP A 241 -7.09 -15.92 4.98
C ASP A 241 -7.06 -14.92 3.81
N ILE A 242 -5.89 -14.74 3.18
CA ILE A 242 -5.72 -13.79 2.06
C ILE A 242 -6.65 -14.08 0.89
N GLU A 243 -7.13 -15.30 0.78
CA GLU A 243 -8.09 -15.75 -0.20
C GLU A 243 -9.46 -15.08 -0.06
N GLU A 244 -9.89 -14.84 1.19
CA GLU A 244 -11.15 -14.12 1.48
C GLU A 244 -11.09 -12.67 1.00
N TYR A 245 -9.91 -12.02 1.12
CA TYR A 245 -9.69 -10.68 0.57
C TYR A 245 -9.65 -10.69 -0.96
N ALA A 246 -9.01 -11.71 -1.55
CA ALA A 246 -8.97 -11.85 -2.99
C ALA A 246 -10.37 -12.03 -3.57
N GLU A 247 -11.22 -12.88 -2.98
CA GLU A 247 -12.62 -13.04 -3.37
C GLU A 247 -13.41 -11.74 -3.19
N ALA A 248 -13.26 -11.06 -2.05
CA ALA A 248 -13.99 -9.84 -1.75
C ALA A 248 -13.67 -8.71 -2.74
N ILE A 249 -12.44 -8.61 -3.21
CA ILE A 249 -11.99 -7.59 -4.16
C ILE A 249 -12.26 -8.00 -5.61
N CYS A 250 -11.82 -9.21 -5.99
CA CYS A 250 -11.83 -9.60 -7.40
C CYS A 250 -13.22 -9.95 -7.94
N ARG A 251 -14.11 -10.49 -7.12
CA ARG A 251 -15.46 -10.88 -7.57
C ARG A 251 -16.26 -9.69 -8.12
N PRO A 252 -16.45 -8.58 -7.38
CA PRO A 252 -17.19 -7.44 -7.93
C PRO A 252 -16.50 -6.79 -9.13
N LEU A 253 -15.15 -6.80 -9.20
CA LEU A 253 -14.41 -6.33 -10.38
C LEU A 253 -14.71 -7.21 -11.61
N ASN A 254 -14.70 -8.54 -11.44
CA ASN A 254 -15.04 -9.48 -12.51
C ASN A 254 -16.51 -9.38 -12.95
N ASP A 255 -17.42 -9.11 -12.02
CA ASP A 255 -18.83 -8.90 -12.33
C ASP A 255 -19.07 -7.63 -13.14
N PHE A 256 -18.31 -6.59 -12.89
CA PHE A 256 -18.38 -5.32 -13.60
C PHE A 256 -17.68 -5.37 -14.97
N TYR A 257 -16.44 -5.83 -15.01
CA TYR A 257 -15.62 -5.92 -16.22
C TYR A 257 -15.76 -7.30 -16.87
N LYS A 258 -16.74 -7.48 -17.75
CA LYS A 258 -16.95 -8.75 -18.46
C LYS A 258 -15.91 -8.99 -19.56
N ASN A 259 -15.39 -7.91 -20.19
CA ASN A 259 -14.34 -7.98 -21.20
C ASN A 259 -12.96 -7.78 -20.56
N ASN A 260 -12.04 -8.71 -20.78
CA ASN A 260 -10.67 -8.67 -20.26
C ASN A 260 -9.85 -7.46 -20.75
N ASP A 261 -10.11 -6.99 -21.98
CA ASP A 261 -9.38 -5.85 -22.55
C ASP A 261 -9.71 -4.51 -21.89
N GLU A 262 -10.91 -4.40 -21.29
CA GLU A 262 -11.34 -3.21 -20.57
C GLU A 262 -10.91 -3.19 -19.11
N ARG A 263 -10.41 -4.31 -18.59
CA ARG A 263 -10.03 -4.44 -17.18
C ARG A 263 -8.84 -3.54 -16.83
N PRO A 264 -8.95 -2.69 -15.83
CA PRO A 264 -7.82 -1.96 -15.27
C PRO A 264 -6.84 -2.92 -14.59
N VAL A 265 -5.61 -2.46 -14.35
CA VAL A 265 -4.67 -3.15 -13.47
C VAL A 265 -5.18 -3.03 -12.04
N LEU A 266 -5.26 -4.13 -11.31
CA LEU A 266 -5.51 -4.14 -9.87
C LEU A 266 -4.17 -4.03 -9.15
N ILE A 267 -4.01 -3.01 -8.32
CA ILE A 267 -2.82 -2.81 -7.49
C ILE A 267 -3.20 -3.04 -6.03
N LEU A 268 -2.33 -3.74 -5.31
CA LEU A 268 -2.44 -3.98 -3.87
C LEU A 268 -1.15 -3.51 -3.21
N GLU A 269 -1.25 -2.86 -2.05
CA GLU A 269 -0.12 -2.27 -1.33
C GLU A 269 0.16 -2.97 0.03
N PRO A 270 0.43 -4.27 0.05
CA PRO A 270 0.75 -4.94 1.30
C PRO A 270 2.07 -4.41 1.87
N GLY A 271 2.06 -4.00 3.13
CA GLY A 271 3.25 -3.70 3.89
C GLY A 271 3.49 -4.79 4.93
N ARG A 272 2.85 -4.63 6.10
CA ARG A 272 2.96 -5.55 7.23
C ARG A 272 2.75 -7.01 6.85
N TYR A 273 1.76 -7.29 6.02
CA TYR A 273 1.46 -8.64 5.55
C TYR A 273 2.68 -9.38 4.98
N LEU A 274 3.62 -8.67 4.34
CA LEU A 274 4.80 -9.28 3.76
C LEU A 274 5.94 -9.49 4.77
N VAL A 275 6.06 -8.63 5.80
CA VAL A 275 7.30 -8.54 6.59
C VAL A 275 7.12 -8.86 8.09
N ASP A 276 5.91 -8.79 8.62
CA ASP A 276 5.67 -8.84 10.07
C ASP A 276 6.18 -10.17 10.68
N GLU A 277 5.78 -11.30 10.11
CA GLU A 277 6.19 -12.63 10.57
C GLU A 277 7.63 -13.01 10.13
N ALA A 278 8.27 -12.19 9.30
CA ALA A 278 9.61 -12.46 8.78
C ALA A 278 10.71 -11.80 9.60
N VAL A 279 10.39 -10.84 10.47
CA VAL A 279 11.37 -10.09 11.26
C VAL A 279 11.23 -10.48 12.73
N SER A 280 12.34 -10.86 13.34
CA SER A 280 12.42 -11.24 14.76
C SER A 280 13.52 -10.46 15.45
N LEU A 281 13.31 -10.10 16.72
CA LEU A 281 14.33 -9.51 17.57
C LEU A 281 14.86 -10.60 18.53
N ALA A 282 16.14 -10.92 18.41
CA ALA A 282 16.86 -11.74 19.38
C ALA A 282 17.54 -10.84 20.41
N ALA A 283 17.25 -11.06 21.69
CA ALA A 283 17.79 -10.30 22.79
C ALA A 283 18.28 -11.22 23.90
N SER A 284 19.35 -10.83 24.62
CA SER A 284 19.89 -11.56 25.74
C SER A 284 19.20 -11.17 27.04
N VAL A 285 18.89 -12.16 27.87
CA VAL A 285 18.36 -11.92 29.21
C VAL A 285 19.50 -11.48 30.13
N ILE A 286 19.40 -10.24 30.62
CA ILE A 286 20.39 -9.67 31.54
C ILE A 286 20.02 -9.83 33.03
N ALA A 287 18.73 -9.93 33.33
CA ALA A 287 18.27 -10.18 34.70
C ALA A 287 16.84 -10.78 34.70
N VAL A 288 16.54 -11.55 35.74
CA VAL A 288 15.19 -11.99 36.07
C VAL A 288 14.89 -11.58 37.52
N LYS A 289 13.76 -10.89 37.74
CA LYS A 289 13.36 -10.42 39.08
C LYS A 289 11.89 -10.74 39.30
N SER A 290 11.53 -10.98 40.57
CA SER A 290 10.12 -11.00 40.99
C SER A 290 9.79 -9.66 41.66
N ILE A 291 8.84 -8.92 41.11
CA ILE A 291 8.40 -7.62 41.61
C ILE A 291 6.89 -7.74 41.86
N ARG A 292 6.47 -7.66 43.12
CA ARG A 292 5.06 -7.79 43.52
C ARG A 292 4.38 -9.01 42.90
N GLU A 293 5.03 -10.20 43.06
CA GLU A 293 4.57 -11.49 42.53
C GLU A 293 4.59 -11.63 41.00
N ILE A 294 4.96 -10.57 40.26
CA ILE A 294 5.11 -10.61 38.80
C ILE A 294 6.57 -10.92 38.47
N ARG A 295 6.78 -12.01 37.74
CA ARG A 295 8.11 -12.36 37.21
C ARG A 295 8.43 -11.46 35.99
N SER A 296 9.46 -10.63 36.15
CA SER A 296 9.93 -9.71 35.12
C SER A 296 11.26 -10.17 34.53
N VAL A 297 11.36 -10.14 33.23
CA VAL A 297 12.58 -10.48 32.48
C VAL A 297 13.12 -9.19 31.87
N PHE A 298 14.37 -8.88 32.17
CA PHE A 298 15.07 -7.73 31.61
C PHE A 298 15.99 -8.21 30.46
N VAL A 299 15.94 -7.53 29.34
CA VAL A 299 16.72 -7.84 28.15
C VAL A 299 17.60 -6.70 27.76
N ASP A 300 18.62 -6.96 26.97
CA ASP A 300 19.59 -5.96 26.45
C ASP A 300 19.03 -5.14 25.26
N ALA A 301 17.75 -5.28 24.94
CA ALA A 301 17.06 -4.45 23.95
C ALA A 301 16.26 -3.34 24.66
N GLY A 302 16.43 -2.10 24.18
CA GLY A 302 15.60 -0.95 24.59
C GLY A 302 14.51 -0.65 23.52
N VAL A 303 13.44 0.06 23.97
CA VAL A 303 12.39 0.57 23.08
C VAL A 303 12.69 2.04 22.79
#